data_44108424a76153152884c690812a18f6
#
_entry.id   44108424a76153152884c690812a18f6
#
_cell.length_a   1.000
_cell.length_b   1.000
_cell.length_c   1.000
_cell.angle_alpha   90.00
_cell.angle_beta   90.00
_cell.angle_gamma   90.00
#
_symmetry.space_group_name_H-M   'P 1'
#
loop_
_entity.id
_entity.type
_entity.pdbx_description
1 polymer ?
#
loop_
_entity_poly.entity_id
_entity_poly.type
_entity_poly.pdbx_seq_one_letter_code
_entity_poly.pdbx_strand_id
1 'polypeptide(L)'
;MLEDVAGIRKVVLACGAVDLRKGIDGLAMIIGDKYKQNPFEKGTLFLFCGQRSDRIKGLLWMGTGFLLLYKRFEDGRLSWPRTTQEAAELTEEQFHYLMLGLNPLEPRIKNVGPHRIF
;
A
#
# COMPACT_ATOMS: atom_id res chain seq x y z
N MET A 1 -7.29 13.86 1.17
CA MET A 1 -6.69 12.63 0.61
C MET A 1 -5.23 12.57 0.94
N LEU A 2 -4.67 11.37 0.99
CA LEU A 2 -3.25 11.21 1.28
C LEU A 2 -2.39 11.92 0.26
N GLU A 3 -2.78 11.85 -1.00
CA GLU A 3 -1.99 12.47 -2.06
C GLU A 3 -1.93 13.99 -1.94
N ASP A 4 -2.88 14.60 -1.25
CA ASP A 4 -2.87 16.05 -1.05
C ASP A 4 -1.96 16.45 0.09
N VAL A 5 -1.61 15.54 0.99
CA VAL A 5 -0.86 15.84 2.20
C VAL A 5 0.61 15.77 1.97
N ALA A 6 1.22 15.09 1.17
CA ALA A 6 2.67 14.96 1.07
C ALA A 6 3.14 14.89 -0.38
N GLY A 7 2.35 15.39 -1.31
CA GLY A 7 2.71 15.36 -2.71
C GLY A 7 2.75 13.95 -3.28
N ILE A 8 1.91 13.07 -2.77
CA ILE A 8 1.85 11.70 -3.24
C ILE A 8 1.23 11.67 -4.62
N ARG A 9 1.92 11.06 -5.57
CA ARG A 9 1.44 10.92 -6.94
C ARG A 9 1.11 9.49 -7.31
N LYS A 10 1.69 8.54 -6.58
CA LYS A 10 1.58 7.14 -6.93
C LYS A 10 1.59 6.31 -5.65
N VAL A 11 0.77 5.27 -5.62
CA VAL A 11 0.72 4.34 -4.51
C VAL A 11 1.10 2.96 -5.04
N VAL A 12 2.05 2.32 -4.37
CA VAL A 12 2.55 1.00 -4.76
C VAL A 12 2.39 0.06 -3.59
N LEU A 13 1.72 -1.06 -3.82
CA LEU A 13 1.59 -2.12 -2.81
C LEU A 13 2.77 -3.07 -2.89
N ALA A 14 3.33 -3.38 -1.73
CA ALA A 14 4.23 -4.52 -1.60
C ALA A 14 3.34 -5.73 -1.31
N CYS A 15 2.95 -6.46 -2.34
CA CYS A 15 2.04 -7.59 -2.17
C CYS A 15 2.70 -8.68 -1.34
N GLY A 16 1.88 -9.48 -0.68
CA GLY A 16 2.38 -10.50 0.24
C GLY A 16 2.54 -9.93 1.64
N ALA A 17 3.22 -10.66 2.49
CA ALA A 17 3.42 -10.26 3.88
C ALA A 17 4.84 -9.73 4.09
N VAL A 18 4.95 -8.66 4.87
CA VAL A 18 6.22 -8.06 5.24
C VAL A 18 6.25 -7.97 6.76
N ASP A 19 7.44 -8.10 7.34
CA ASP A 19 7.59 -7.96 8.79
C ASP A 19 7.43 -6.49 9.16
N LEU A 20 6.30 -6.14 9.73
CA LEU A 20 5.98 -4.75 10.07
C LEU A 20 6.72 -4.23 11.30
N ARG A 21 7.55 -5.06 11.94
CA ARG A 21 8.44 -4.57 12.98
C ARG A 21 9.58 -3.75 12.40
N LYS A 22 9.82 -3.88 11.11
CA LYS A 22 10.87 -3.11 10.44
C LYS A 22 10.52 -1.64 10.41
N GLY A 23 11.55 -0.81 10.57
CA GLY A 23 11.40 0.64 10.44
C GLY A 23 11.81 1.12 9.06
N ILE A 24 12.19 2.39 9.00
CA ILE A 24 12.49 3.05 7.73
C ILE A 24 13.55 2.31 6.93
N ASP A 25 14.70 2.02 7.54
CA ASP A 25 15.81 1.41 6.81
C ASP A 25 15.46 0.01 6.32
N GLY A 26 14.83 -0.79 7.18
CA GLY A 26 14.43 -2.13 6.80
C GLY A 26 13.43 -2.16 5.68
N LEU A 27 12.44 -1.27 5.72
CA LEU A 27 11.44 -1.21 4.67
C LEU A 27 12.02 -0.68 3.36
N ALA A 28 12.90 0.32 3.43
CA ALA A 28 13.56 0.82 2.23
C ALA A 28 14.39 -0.28 1.57
N MET A 29 15.07 -1.09 2.38
CA MET A 29 15.86 -2.20 1.84
C MET A 29 14.96 -3.23 1.15
N ILE A 30 13.81 -3.53 1.74
CA ILE A 30 12.86 -4.48 1.15
C ILE A 30 12.35 -3.96 -0.20
N ILE A 31 12.07 -2.67 -0.30
CA ILE A 31 11.62 -2.08 -1.56
C ILE A 31 12.64 -2.36 -2.67
N GLY A 32 13.92 -2.17 -2.37
CA GLY A 32 14.97 -2.42 -3.35
C GLY A 32 15.22 -3.89 -3.61
N ASP A 33 15.41 -4.66 -2.55
CA ASP A 33 15.90 -6.03 -2.67
C ASP A 33 14.81 -7.01 -3.07
N LYS A 34 13.64 -6.89 -2.48
CA LYS A 34 12.57 -7.86 -2.71
C LYS A 34 11.64 -7.42 -3.83
N TYR A 35 11.27 -6.16 -3.84
CA TYR A 35 10.26 -5.67 -4.78
C TYR A 35 10.85 -4.98 -6.01
N LYS A 36 12.17 -4.83 -6.06
CA LYS A 36 12.89 -4.29 -7.21
C LYS A 36 12.39 -2.91 -7.62
N GLN A 37 12.11 -2.08 -6.62
CA GLN A 37 11.67 -0.72 -6.81
C GLN A 37 12.69 0.23 -6.21
N ASN A 38 12.60 1.51 -6.54
CA ASN A 38 13.47 2.53 -5.99
C ASN A 38 12.80 3.20 -4.79
N PRO A 39 13.30 3.00 -3.55
CA PRO A 39 12.66 3.61 -2.38
C PRO A 39 12.76 5.14 -2.38
N PHE A 40 13.67 5.70 -3.17
CA PHE A 40 13.84 7.14 -3.25
C PHE A 40 13.04 7.79 -4.37
N GLU A 41 12.09 7.08 -4.94
CA GLU A 41 11.25 7.65 -5.99
C GLU A 41 10.29 8.66 -5.36
N LYS A 42 10.48 9.94 -5.69
CA LYS A 42 9.73 11.01 -5.08
C LYS A 42 8.25 10.94 -5.47
N GLY A 43 7.39 11.12 -4.48
CA GLY A 43 5.96 11.09 -4.72
C GLY A 43 5.35 9.70 -4.74
N THR A 44 6.13 8.66 -4.51
CA THR A 44 5.62 7.30 -4.45
C THR A 44 5.47 6.86 -3.01
N LEU A 45 4.25 6.49 -2.63
CA LEU A 45 3.97 5.92 -1.32
C LEU A 45 3.96 4.41 -1.46
N PHE A 46 4.89 3.74 -0.77
CA PHE A 46 4.94 2.28 -0.72
C PHE A 46 4.17 1.80 0.50
N LEU A 47 3.23 0.89 0.31
CA LEU A 47 2.40 0.35 1.38
C LEU A 47 2.73 -1.10 1.64
N PHE A 48 2.80 -1.45 2.92
CA PHE A 48 3.17 -2.78 3.40
C PHE A 48 2.12 -3.29 4.38
N CYS A 49 1.89 -4.58 4.36
CA CYS A 49 1.00 -5.25 5.30
C CYS A 49 1.71 -6.47 5.85
N GLY A 50 1.46 -6.78 7.11
CA GLY A 50 2.01 -7.97 7.73
C GLY A 50 1.14 -9.18 7.48
N GLN A 51 1.35 -10.25 8.25
CA GLN A 51 0.50 -11.43 8.16
C GLN A 51 -0.91 -11.13 8.66
N ARG A 52 -1.02 -10.28 9.67
CA ARG A 52 -2.32 -9.81 10.12
C ARG A 52 -2.77 -8.67 9.20
N SER A 53 -4.04 -8.68 8.86
CA SER A 53 -4.55 -7.71 7.90
C SER A 53 -5.22 -6.51 8.56
N ASP A 54 -4.86 -6.21 9.81
CA ASP A 54 -5.44 -5.11 10.55
C ASP A 54 -4.54 -3.89 10.65
N ARG A 55 -3.37 -3.91 9.99
CA ARG A 55 -2.45 -2.76 10.06
C ARG A 55 -1.60 -2.68 8.82
N ILE A 56 -1.24 -1.46 8.46
CA ILE A 56 -0.34 -1.21 7.34
C ILE A 56 0.71 -0.19 7.75
N LYS A 57 1.84 -0.24 7.09
CA LYS A 57 2.84 0.81 7.14
C LYS A 57 3.02 1.39 5.75
N GLY A 58 3.38 2.67 5.70
CA GLY A 58 3.68 3.34 4.44
C GLY A 58 5.02 4.02 4.53
N LEU A 59 5.76 4.02 3.45
CA LEU A 59 7.05 4.69 3.36
C LEU A 59 7.05 5.64 2.18
N LEU A 60 7.40 6.90 2.43
CA LEU A 60 7.39 7.94 1.41
C LEU A 60 8.69 8.73 1.49
N TRP A 61 9.42 8.79 0.37
CA TRP A 61 10.61 9.65 0.27
C TRP A 61 10.17 11.06 -0.09
N MET A 62 10.54 12.02 0.74
CA MET A 62 10.11 13.40 0.59
C MET A 62 11.20 14.33 0.01
N GLY A 63 12.31 13.76 -0.43
CA GLY A 63 13.43 14.54 -0.94
C GLY A 63 14.42 14.94 0.14
N THR A 64 13.96 15.12 1.35
CA THR A 64 14.82 15.47 2.49
C THR A 64 14.91 14.36 3.51
N GLY A 65 14.04 13.36 3.42
CA GLY A 65 14.01 12.25 4.36
C GLY A 65 12.82 11.37 4.08
N PHE A 66 12.73 10.26 4.79
CA PHE A 66 11.61 9.35 4.69
C PHE A 66 10.55 9.69 5.72
N LEU A 67 9.30 9.61 5.28
CA LEU A 67 8.15 9.66 6.17
C LEU A 67 7.63 8.24 6.32
N LEU A 68 7.50 7.78 7.57
CA LEU A 68 6.96 6.47 7.87
C LEU A 68 5.56 6.64 8.45
N LEU A 69 4.59 6.04 7.79
CA LEU A 69 3.19 6.07 8.22
C LEU A 69 2.83 4.72 8.81
N TYR A 70 1.95 4.73 9.80
CA TYR A 70 1.47 3.52 10.44
C TYR A 70 -0.01 3.68 10.74
N LYS A 71 -0.81 2.71 10.29
CA LYS A 71 -2.24 2.73 10.56
C LYS A 71 -2.69 1.36 11.03
N ARG A 72 -3.39 1.33 12.16
CA ARG A 72 -4.02 0.14 12.67
C ARG A 72 -5.53 0.30 12.51
N PHE A 73 -6.16 -0.70 11.94
CA PHE A 73 -7.61 -0.69 11.75
C PHE A 73 -8.26 -1.30 12.98
N GLU A 74 -9.11 -0.52 13.65
CA GLU A 74 -9.75 -0.98 14.89
C GLU A 74 -10.91 -1.91 14.59
N ASP A 75 -11.59 -1.70 13.47
CA ASP A 75 -12.70 -2.54 13.04
C ASP A 75 -12.39 -3.11 11.67
N GLY A 76 -12.63 -4.41 11.52
CA GLY A 76 -12.45 -5.06 10.24
C GLY A 76 -11.01 -5.29 9.88
N ARG A 77 -10.80 -5.68 8.65
CA ARG A 77 -9.50 -6.03 8.12
C ARG A 77 -9.39 -5.62 6.67
N LEU A 78 -8.15 -5.46 6.21
CA LEU A 78 -7.88 -5.21 4.82
C LEU A 78 -7.90 -6.51 4.03
N SER A 79 -8.26 -6.42 2.77
CA SER A 79 -8.08 -7.51 1.81
C SER A 79 -6.78 -7.26 1.06
N TRP A 80 -5.68 -7.72 1.63
CA TRP A 80 -4.35 -7.48 1.07
C TRP A 80 -4.00 -8.56 0.06
N PRO A 81 -3.51 -8.19 -1.13
CA PRO A 81 -3.11 -9.19 -2.13
C PRO A 81 -1.96 -10.04 -1.61
N ARG A 82 -2.16 -11.35 -1.59
CA ARG A 82 -1.18 -12.29 -1.05
C ARG A 82 -0.75 -13.36 -2.03
N THR A 83 -1.28 -13.33 -3.24
CA THR A 83 -0.97 -14.37 -4.21
C THR A 83 0.33 -14.11 -4.96
N THR A 84 0.94 -12.96 -4.74
CA THR A 84 2.21 -12.60 -5.37
C THR A 84 3.07 -11.89 -4.35
N GLN A 85 4.38 -11.85 -4.61
CA GLN A 85 5.35 -11.12 -3.80
C GLN A 85 5.90 -9.93 -4.58
N GLU A 86 5.15 -9.43 -5.52
CA GLU A 86 5.59 -8.35 -6.40
C GLU A 86 4.98 -7.02 -5.97
N ALA A 87 5.56 -5.95 -6.48
CA ALA A 87 4.98 -4.63 -6.30
C ALA A 87 3.82 -4.45 -7.27
N ALA A 88 2.78 -3.75 -6.82
CA ALA A 88 1.62 -3.46 -7.66
C ALA A 88 1.25 -1.99 -7.51
N GLU A 89 1.32 -1.25 -8.61
CA GLU A 89 0.91 0.14 -8.59
C GLU A 89 -0.62 0.22 -8.61
N LEU A 90 -1.18 1.03 -7.72
CA LEU A 90 -2.62 1.20 -7.61
C LEU A 90 -3.07 2.47 -8.31
N THR A 91 -4.22 2.38 -8.98
CA THR A 91 -4.92 3.59 -9.39
C THR A 91 -5.57 4.22 -8.16
N GLU A 92 -6.04 5.45 -8.33
CA GLU A 92 -6.74 6.14 -7.25
C GLU A 92 -7.97 5.36 -6.82
N GLU A 93 -8.70 4.79 -7.77
CA GLU A 93 -9.86 3.98 -7.48
C GLU A 93 -9.50 2.73 -6.69
N GLN A 94 -8.43 2.05 -7.10
CA GLN A 94 -7.98 0.85 -6.39
C GLN A 94 -7.55 1.17 -4.96
N PHE A 95 -6.88 2.29 -4.77
CA PHE A 95 -6.50 2.71 -3.43
C PHE A 95 -7.74 2.95 -2.57
N HIS A 96 -8.77 3.55 -3.16
CA HIS A 96 -10.03 3.77 -2.47
C HIS A 96 -10.65 2.43 -2.04
N TYR A 97 -10.67 1.45 -2.94
CA TYR A 97 -11.19 0.12 -2.61
C TYR A 97 -10.41 -0.52 -1.47
N LEU A 98 -9.09 -0.39 -1.49
CA LEU A 98 -8.27 -0.92 -0.42
C LEU A 98 -8.67 -0.33 0.93
N MET A 99 -8.89 0.97 0.95
CA MET A 99 -9.28 1.66 2.19
C MET A 99 -10.67 1.24 2.68
N LEU A 100 -11.49 0.71 1.79
CA LEU A 100 -12.81 0.16 2.14
C LEU A 100 -12.74 -1.30 2.59
N GLY A 101 -11.55 -1.90 2.59
CA GLY A 101 -11.39 -3.30 2.97
C GLY A 101 -11.56 -4.27 1.83
N LEU A 102 -11.70 -3.79 0.60
CA LEU A 102 -11.83 -4.64 -0.58
C LEU A 102 -10.46 -4.94 -1.18
N ASN A 103 -10.35 -6.09 -1.86
CA ASN A 103 -9.11 -6.42 -2.56
C ASN A 103 -8.97 -5.51 -3.78
N PRO A 104 -7.96 -4.62 -3.80
CA PRO A 104 -7.86 -3.65 -4.88
C PRO A 104 -7.48 -4.25 -6.22
N LEU A 105 -6.94 -5.47 -6.22
CA LEU A 105 -6.51 -6.13 -7.45
C LEU A 105 -7.53 -7.15 -7.94
N GLU A 106 -8.68 -7.26 -7.28
CA GLU A 106 -9.71 -8.20 -7.65
C GLU A 106 -10.43 -7.75 -8.92
N PRO A 107 -10.35 -8.51 -10.01
CA PRO A 107 -10.96 -8.05 -11.27
C PRO A 107 -12.45 -7.76 -11.18
N ARG A 108 -13.18 -8.52 -10.38
CA ARG A 108 -14.63 -8.33 -10.27
C ARG A 108 -15.00 -6.98 -9.67
N ILE A 109 -14.10 -6.34 -8.92
CA ILE A 109 -14.37 -5.03 -8.37
C ILE A 109 -14.60 -4.04 -9.49
N LYS A 110 -13.80 -4.11 -10.55
CA LYS A 110 -13.98 -3.24 -11.71
C LYS A 110 -15.28 -3.49 -12.43
N ASN A 111 -15.73 -4.74 -12.42
CA ASN A 111 -16.93 -5.13 -13.16
C ASN A 111 -18.21 -4.91 -12.38
N VAL A 112 -18.09 -4.76 -11.07
CA VAL A 112 -19.27 -4.62 -10.23
C VAL A 112 -19.98 -3.32 -10.53
N GLY A 113 -19.25 -2.22 -10.63
CA GLY A 113 -19.83 -0.94 -10.89
C GLY A 113 -20.69 -0.43 -9.76
N PRO A 114 -21.03 0.84 -9.77
CA PRO A 114 -21.75 1.42 -8.65
C PRO A 114 -23.15 0.85 -8.47
N HIS A 115 -23.77 0.43 -9.54
CA HIS A 115 -25.13 -0.07 -9.47
C HIS A 115 -25.22 -1.44 -8.83
N ARG A 116 -24.11 -2.07 -8.51
CA ARG A 116 -24.11 -3.41 -7.96
C ARG A 116 -23.57 -3.50 -6.57
N ILE A 117 -23.20 -2.40 -6.03
CA ILE A 117 -22.60 -2.38 -4.71
C ILE A 117 -23.61 -1.96 -3.67
N PHE A 118 -24.78 -2.12 -3.99
CA PHE A 118 -25.78 -1.70 -3.07
C PHE A 118 -26.53 -2.76 -2.44
#